data_02e992c5619b2e06060e0a5c6f94ece8
#
_entry.id   02e992c5619b2e06060e0a5c6f94ece8
#
_cell.length_a   1.000
_cell.length_b   1.000
_cell.length_c   1.000
_cell.angle_alpha   90.00
_cell.angle_beta   90.00
_cell.angle_gamma   90.00
#
_symmetry.space_group_name_H-M   'P 1'
#
loop_
_entity.id
_entity.type
_entity.pdbx_description
1 polymer ?
#
loop_
_entity_poly.entity_id
_entity_poly.type
_entity_poly.pdbx_seq_one_letter_code
_entity_poly.pdbx_strand_id
1 'polypeptide(L)'
;MNFTNIEFYDNIFIRQCQGGVLMKIKTIEQNKQIGALMNEFVKQIIDFYDNLKTQAVCRFPDKGTFEYLEKLPIPNQGRPIRDVYSEMIKCIYSNTLLAQHPRSFSCIPSTASLLSWMGDVMTNAYNPHASCQINAPAADLVEKKLIRWMCNLAGYPKDSGGLFVSGGSIANLTALTAARDKKLTYDERKNAIIYMSDQTHASIAKGLHIIGFCKEQIRIISTDDTFCMDISALRNAIEIDIKNKKKPFAIVASAGTTNTGSVDPLTEISVVCREYNMWFHVDGAFGASVLLSEHYRKNLAGIELSDSLSWDAHKWLLQTYGCSVILIRNQSDLIHSFAAHPEYLKDAETTADSIEYWDLGPELTRPARSLKLWLTLQTVGKNEMGHIIEHGCAMAELTEKIIRENSDWEIVSPAQLGIVNFRYVSNKTMSETDLDIINQNISREVTESGFAQIFTTELKGKKVLRMCTINPETTEKDIYETTEMLNKTKVIYNLSKE
;
A
#
# COMPACT_ATOMS: atom_id res chain seq x y z
N MET A 1 8.07 -20.87 -35.22
CA MET A 1 9.18 -21.58 -34.57
C MET A 1 8.59 -22.48 -33.50
N ASN A 2 8.71 -23.79 -33.72
CA ASN A 2 8.13 -24.83 -32.86
C ASN A 2 8.92 -24.93 -31.55
N PHE A 3 8.27 -24.68 -30.42
CA PHE A 3 8.79 -24.94 -29.07
C PHE A 3 8.50 -26.42 -28.68
N THR A 4 9.23 -27.35 -29.30
CA THR A 4 9.32 -28.72 -28.82
C THR A 4 10.81 -29.04 -28.72
N ASN A 5 11.25 -29.28 -27.52
CA ASN A 5 12.55 -29.70 -27.02
C ASN A 5 13.32 -28.63 -26.26
N ILE A 6 12.92 -28.47 -25.00
CA ILE A 6 13.83 -28.04 -23.94
C ILE A 6 14.28 -29.33 -23.24
N GLU A 7 15.36 -29.92 -23.74
CA GLU A 7 16.17 -30.85 -22.96
C GLU A 7 16.86 -30.01 -21.88
N PHE A 8 16.36 -30.13 -20.62
CA PHE A 8 17.04 -29.57 -19.48
C PHE A 8 18.34 -30.28 -19.23
N TYR A 9 19.41 -29.54 -19.23
CA TYR A 9 20.79 -29.95 -19.03
C TYR A 9 20.98 -30.90 -17.84
N ASP A 10 21.35 -32.14 -18.13
CA ASP A 10 21.82 -33.16 -17.18
C ASP A 10 23.28 -32.94 -16.81
N ASN A 11 23.72 -31.82 -16.31
CA ASN A 11 25.09 -31.75 -15.76
C ASN A 11 25.30 -30.50 -14.91
N ILE A 12 24.98 -30.57 -13.63
CA ILE A 12 25.60 -29.69 -12.65
C ILE A 12 26.79 -30.43 -12.05
N PHE A 13 27.99 -29.98 -12.39
CA PHE A 13 29.24 -30.48 -11.82
C PHE A 13 29.31 -30.12 -10.35
N ILE A 14 29.26 -31.15 -9.47
CA ILE A 14 29.51 -31.00 -8.04
C ILE A 14 31.01 -31.27 -7.83
N ARG A 15 31.80 -30.25 -7.48
CA ARG A 15 33.13 -30.45 -6.91
C ARG A 15 33.00 -30.94 -5.47
N GLN A 16 33.57 -32.09 -5.17
CA GLN A 16 33.75 -32.60 -3.82
C GLN A 16 34.73 -31.71 -3.06
N CYS A 17 34.23 -30.97 -2.05
CA CYS A 17 35.08 -30.45 -0.98
C CYS A 17 35.22 -31.50 0.10
N GLN A 18 36.47 -31.91 0.38
CA GLN A 18 36.78 -32.85 1.48
C GLN A 18 36.31 -32.23 2.80
N GLY A 19 35.42 -32.93 3.54
CA GLY A 19 34.98 -32.60 4.88
C GLY A 19 33.60 -31.93 4.99
N GLY A 20 32.85 -31.83 3.92
CA GLY A 20 31.55 -31.15 3.93
C GLY A 20 30.36 -32.09 4.05
N VAL A 21 29.35 -31.61 4.72
CA VAL A 21 27.99 -32.12 4.63
C VAL A 21 27.60 -32.09 3.14
N LEU A 22 27.49 -33.26 2.52
CA LEU A 22 26.95 -33.42 1.19
C LEU A 22 25.48 -32.98 1.25
N MET A 23 25.20 -31.74 0.86
CA MET A 23 23.85 -31.33 0.50
C MET A 23 23.50 -32.17 -0.73
N LYS A 24 22.91 -33.36 -0.52
CA LYS A 24 22.30 -34.13 -1.59
C LYS A 24 21.19 -33.25 -2.14
N ILE A 25 21.49 -32.49 -3.21
CA ILE A 25 20.47 -31.90 -4.06
C ILE A 25 19.69 -33.12 -4.57
N LYS A 26 18.53 -33.31 -3.94
CA LYS A 26 17.72 -34.48 -4.23
C LYS A 26 17.20 -34.33 -5.64
N THR A 27 17.51 -35.29 -6.35
CA THR A 27 17.19 -35.89 -7.63
C THR A 27 15.82 -35.50 -8.28
N ILE A 28 15.74 -35.81 -9.55
CA ILE A 28 14.55 -35.79 -10.42
C ILE A 28 13.24 -36.15 -9.69
N GLU A 29 13.26 -37.10 -8.76
CA GLU A 29 12.10 -37.51 -7.98
C GLU A 29 11.54 -36.39 -7.06
N GLN A 30 12.42 -35.64 -6.42
CA GLN A 30 11.98 -34.51 -5.57
C GLN A 30 11.41 -33.37 -6.43
N ASN A 31 11.98 -33.10 -7.58
CA ASN A 31 11.45 -32.10 -8.52
C ASN A 31 10.08 -32.51 -9.06
N LYS A 32 9.83 -33.82 -9.30
CA LYS A 32 8.52 -34.34 -9.68
C LYS A 32 7.48 -34.15 -8.56
N GLN A 33 7.88 -34.40 -7.30
CA GLN A 33 6.99 -34.16 -6.15
C GLN A 33 6.65 -32.69 -5.99
N ILE A 34 7.63 -31.77 -6.10
CA ILE A 34 7.41 -30.33 -6.09
C ILE A 34 6.47 -29.91 -7.21
N GLY A 35 6.70 -30.39 -8.45
CA GLY A 35 5.84 -30.08 -9.60
C GLY A 35 4.40 -30.55 -9.41
N ALA A 36 4.19 -31.74 -8.82
CA ALA A 36 2.86 -32.25 -8.52
C ALA A 36 2.14 -31.37 -7.46
N LEU A 37 2.84 -30.97 -6.40
CA LEU A 37 2.31 -30.06 -5.36
C LEU A 37 2.01 -28.67 -5.91
N MET A 38 2.83 -28.14 -6.78
CA MET A 38 2.57 -26.85 -7.45
C MET A 38 1.28 -26.91 -8.29
N ASN A 39 1.07 -27.97 -9.03
CA ASN A 39 -0.18 -28.15 -9.79
C ASN A 39 -1.41 -28.26 -8.87
N GLU A 40 -1.28 -28.98 -7.74
CA GLU A 40 -2.33 -29.07 -6.72
C GLU A 40 -2.61 -27.68 -6.10
N PHE A 41 -1.56 -26.93 -5.75
CA PHE A 41 -1.65 -25.60 -5.20
C PHE A 41 -2.34 -24.61 -6.15
N VAL A 42 -2.00 -24.62 -7.45
CA VAL A 42 -2.66 -23.76 -8.45
C VAL A 42 -4.17 -24.01 -8.48
N LYS A 43 -4.59 -25.27 -8.48
CA LYS A 43 -6.02 -25.62 -8.42
C LYS A 43 -6.68 -25.12 -7.15
N GLN A 44 -6.05 -25.35 -5.99
CA GLN A 44 -6.57 -24.87 -4.71
C GLN A 44 -6.71 -23.34 -4.67
N ILE A 45 -5.78 -22.60 -5.26
CA ILE A 45 -5.88 -21.13 -5.32
C ILE A 45 -7.02 -20.68 -6.23
N ILE A 46 -7.22 -21.30 -7.39
CA ILE A 46 -8.33 -20.99 -8.28
C ILE A 46 -9.66 -21.29 -7.55
N ASP A 47 -9.80 -22.50 -6.96
CA ASP A 47 -10.98 -22.87 -6.20
C ASP A 47 -11.23 -21.93 -5.01
N PHE A 48 -10.18 -21.45 -4.35
CA PHE A 48 -10.26 -20.47 -3.27
C PHE A 48 -10.88 -19.16 -3.75
N TYR A 49 -10.41 -18.61 -4.89
CA TYR A 49 -10.95 -17.37 -5.44
C TYR A 49 -12.37 -17.53 -5.96
N ASP A 50 -12.69 -18.64 -6.64
CA ASP A 50 -14.03 -18.93 -7.16
C ASP A 50 -15.07 -19.04 -6.04
N ASN A 51 -14.65 -19.51 -4.85
CA ASN A 51 -15.51 -19.67 -3.68
C ASN A 51 -15.32 -18.58 -2.62
N LEU A 52 -14.63 -17.50 -2.93
CA LEU A 52 -14.26 -16.46 -1.96
C LEU A 52 -15.47 -15.86 -1.24
N LYS A 53 -16.54 -15.54 -1.97
CA LYS A 53 -17.77 -14.90 -1.45
C LYS A 53 -18.54 -15.79 -0.45
N THR A 54 -18.32 -17.09 -0.45
CA THR A 54 -18.98 -18.04 0.47
C THR A 54 -18.19 -18.28 1.75
N GLN A 55 -16.99 -17.74 1.85
CA GLN A 55 -16.11 -17.92 2.99
C GLN A 55 -16.36 -16.84 4.05
N ALA A 56 -16.04 -17.13 5.31
CA ALA A 56 -16.00 -16.09 6.34
C ALA A 56 -14.86 -15.12 6.05
N VAL A 57 -15.13 -13.82 6.18
CA VAL A 57 -14.12 -12.75 5.92
C VAL A 57 -12.95 -12.84 6.90
N CYS A 58 -13.22 -13.26 8.12
CA CYS A 58 -12.22 -13.40 9.17
C CYS A 58 -12.18 -14.83 9.67
N ARG A 59 -11.00 -15.41 9.76
CA ARG A 59 -10.74 -16.71 10.36
C ARG A 59 -9.63 -16.55 11.38
N PHE A 60 -9.94 -16.89 12.61
CA PHE A 60 -8.97 -16.85 13.71
C PHE A 60 -8.56 -18.28 14.04
N PRO A 61 -7.25 -18.56 14.19
CA PRO A 61 -6.78 -19.86 14.60
C PRO A 61 -7.28 -20.17 16.02
N ASP A 62 -7.64 -21.43 16.25
CA ASP A 62 -7.92 -21.90 17.60
C ASP A 62 -6.65 -21.90 18.47
N LYS A 63 -6.85 -21.97 19.78
CA LYS A 63 -5.76 -21.99 20.74
C LYS A 63 -4.76 -23.15 20.51
N GLY A 64 -5.28 -24.31 20.09
CA GLY A 64 -4.44 -25.49 19.83
C GLY A 64 -3.51 -25.28 18.64
N THR A 65 -3.97 -24.58 17.58
CA THR A 65 -3.14 -24.22 16.43
C THR A 65 -2.00 -23.27 16.84
N PHE A 66 -2.27 -22.26 17.67
CA PHE A 66 -1.23 -21.36 18.18
C PHE A 66 -0.20 -22.11 19.02
N GLU A 67 -0.64 -22.90 19.99
CA GLU A 67 0.25 -23.70 20.86
C GLU A 67 1.09 -24.69 20.06
N TYR A 68 0.53 -25.27 19.01
CA TYR A 68 1.25 -26.17 18.10
C TYR A 68 2.36 -25.43 17.37
N LEU A 69 2.06 -24.31 16.71
CA LEU A 69 3.05 -23.53 15.96
C LEU A 69 4.14 -22.96 16.86
N GLU A 70 3.79 -22.49 18.07
CA GLU A 70 4.76 -21.96 19.04
C GLU A 70 5.77 -23.03 19.49
N LYS A 71 5.33 -24.28 19.65
CA LYS A 71 6.19 -25.38 20.06
C LYS A 71 6.93 -26.08 18.91
N LEU A 72 6.59 -25.75 17.65
CA LEU A 72 7.19 -26.39 16.49
C LEU A 72 8.65 -25.94 16.31
N PRO A 73 9.64 -26.82 16.48
CA PRO A 73 11.03 -26.44 16.33
C PRO A 73 11.44 -26.35 14.86
N ILE A 74 12.49 -25.60 14.57
CA ILE A 74 13.23 -25.76 13.31
C ILE A 74 13.89 -27.13 13.32
N PRO A 75 13.55 -28.04 12.41
CA PRO A 75 13.99 -29.43 12.49
C PRO A 75 15.46 -29.58 12.08
N ASN A 76 16.20 -30.44 12.79
CA ASN A 76 17.58 -30.81 12.42
C ASN A 76 17.64 -31.64 11.13
N GLN A 77 16.59 -32.35 10.80
CA GLN A 77 16.45 -33.12 9.55
C GLN A 77 15.16 -32.70 8.84
N GLY A 78 15.23 -32.60 7.49
CA GLY A 78 14.09 -32.21 6.69
C GLY A 78 12.91 -33.17 6.82
N ARG A 79 11.70 -32.61 6.77
CA ARG A 79 10.41 -33.33 6.81
C ARG A 79 9.94 -33.61 5.38
N PRO A 80 9.03 -34.57 5.15
CA PRO A 80 8.39 -34.78 3.87
C PRO A 80 7.68 -33.49 3.41
N ILE A 81 7.92 -33.07 2.15
CA ILE A 81 7.40 -31.78 1.63
C ILE A 81 5.87 -31.72 1.66
N ARG A 82 5.18 -32.85 1.44
CA ARG A 82 3.71 -32.92 1.48
C ARG A 82 3.16 -32.60 2.87
N ASP A 83 3.82 -33.08 3.93
CA ASP A 83 3.38 -32.87 5.29
C ASP A 83 3.54 -31.38 5.66
N VAL A 84 4.67 -30.78 5.29
CA VAL A 84 4.93 -29.34 5.52
C VAL A 84 3.96 -28.48 4.72
N TYR A 85 3.70 -28.82 3.46
CA TYR A 85 2.73 -28.13 2.61
C TYR A 85 1.33 -28.17 3.24
N SER A 86 0.85 -29.35 3.65
CA SER A 86 -0.46 -29.50 4.27
C SER A 86 -0.57 -28.72 5.58
N GLU A 87 0.49 -28.72 6.38
CA GLU A 87 0.58 -27.97 7.63
C GLU A 87 0.51 -26.46 7.38
N MET A 88 1.25 -25.94 6.38
CA MET A 88 1.21 -24.51 6.01
C MET A 88 -0.20 -24.08 5.60
N ILE A 89 -0.87 -24.88 4.74
CA ILE A 89 -2.24 -24.59 4.32
C ILE A 89 -3.18 -24.58 5.54
N LYS A 90 -3.14 -25.62 6.37
CA LYS A 90 -4.05 -25.81 7.50
C LYS A 90 -3.80 -24.83 8.64
N CYS A 91 -2.55 -24.64 9.04
CA CYS A 91 -2.22 -23.91 10.27
C CYS A 91 -1.91 -22.43 10.03
N ILE A 92 -1.46 -22.06 8.82
CA ILE A 92 -1.08 -20.68 8.51
C ILE A 92 -2.08 -20.01 7.59
N TYR A 93 -2.20 -20.47 6.33
CA TYR A 93 -2.98 -19.79 5.30
C TYR A 93 -4.49 -19.86 5.48
N SER A 94 -5.00 -20.93 6.14
CA SER A 94 -6.42 -21.03 6.47
C SER A 94 -6.85 -20.16 7.66
N ASN A 95 -5.91 -19.55 8.38
CA ASN A 95 -6.15 -18.76 9.58
C ASN A 95 -5.71 -17.31 9.38
N THR A 96 -6.25 -16.65 8.37
CA THR A 96 -5.93 -15.27 8.02
C THR A 96 -7.20 -14.45 7.78
N LEU A 97 -7.07 -13.13 7.87
CA LEU A 97 -8.08 -12.22 7.36
C LEU A 97 -8.08 -12.30 5.82
N LEU A 98 -9.26 -12.48 5.24
CA LEU A 98 -9.42 -12.57 3.79
C LEU A 98 -9.56 -11.16 3.19
N ALA A 99 -8.44 -10.46 3.04
CA ALA A 99 -8.41 -9.11 2.48
C ALA A 99 -9.00 -9.03 1.06
N GLN A 100 -8.98 -10.14 0.32
CA GLN A 100 -9.56 -10.24 -1.02
C GLN A 100 -11.09 -10.36 -1.02
N HIS A 101 -11.72 -10.66 0.14
CA HIS A 101 -13.16 -10.87 0.23
C HIS A 101 -13.92 -9.57 -0.06
N PRO A 102 -15.02 -9.59 -0.88
CA PRO A 102 -15.78 -8.40 -1.24
C PRO A 102 -16.34 -7.60 -0.06
N ARG A 103 -16.55 -8.23 1.09
CA ARG A 103 -16.99 -7.59 2.34
C ARG A 103 -15.86 -7.31 3.32
N SER A 104 -14.62 -7.25 2.85
CA SER A 104 -13.46 -6.80 3.64
C SER A 104 -13.27 -5.30 3.47
N PHE A 105 -13.87 -4.51 4.37
CA PHE A 105 -13.89 -3.04 4.29
C PHE A 105 -12.90 -2.35 5.23
N SER A 106 -12.13 -3.10 6.00
CA SER A 106 -11.30 -2.54 7.08
C SER A 106 -9.95 -1.99 6.62
N CYS A 107 -9.36 -2.57 5.60
CA CYS A 107 -7.99 -2.26 5.15
C CYS A 107 -7.99 -1.59 3.78
N ILE A 108 -7.07 -0.64 3.58
CA ILE A 108 -6.86 -0.02 2.27
C ILE A 108 -6.05 -0.95 1.34
N PRO A 109 -4.92 -1.57 1.75
CA PRO A 109 -4.26 -2.59 0.94
C PRO A 109 -5.02 -3.92 1.09
N SER A 110 -6.02 -4.15 0.24
CA SER A 110 -6.96 -5.24 0.46
C SER A 110 -6.94 -6.30 -0.63
N THR A 111 -7.05 -5.92 -1.89
CA THR A 111 -7.33 -6.86 -2.96
C THR A 111 -6.15 -7.02 -3.90
N ALA A 112 -5.67 -8.25 -4.07
CA ALA A 112 -4.70 -8.59 -5.10
C ALA A 112 -5.35 -9.44 -6.19
N SER A 113 -5.09 -9.12 -7.45
CA SER A 113 -5.62 -9.88 -8.58
C SER A 113 -4.85 -11.19 -8.81
N LEU A 114 -5.52 -12.19 -9.40
CA LEU A 114 -4.84 -13.42 -9.87
C LEU A 114 -3.74 -13.12 -10.89
N LEU A 115 -3.89 -12.08 -11.69
CA LEU A 115 -2.83 -11.64 -12.63
C LEU A 115 -1.58 -11.18 -11.89
N SER A 116 -1.75 -10.43 -10.81
CA SER A 116 -0.61 -9.99 -10.00
C SER A 116 0.08 -11.16 -9.31
N TRP A 117 -0.71 -12.12 -8.77
CA TRP A 117 -0.15 -13.35 -8.21
C TRP A 117 0.63 -14.15 -9.26
N MET A 118 0.08 -14.33 -10.47
CA MET A 118 0.79 -14.98 -11.57
C MET A 118 2.08 -14.26 -11.93
N GLY A 119 2.05 -12.92 -11.98
CA GLY A 119 3.23 -12.09 -12.22
C GLY A 119 4.33 -12.29 -11.17
N ASP A 120 3.95 -12.42 -9.88
CA ASP A 120 4.91 -12.74 -8.81
C ASP A 120 5.49 -14.15 -8.94
N VAL A 121 4.64 -15.15 -9.25
CA VAL A 121 5.13 -16.53 -9.48
C VAL A 121 6.18 -16.56 -10.60
N MET A 122 5.88 -15.91 -11.73
CA MET A 122 6.83 -15.81 -12.84
C MET A 122 8.12 -15.08 -12.44
N THR A 123 7.99 -13.91 -11.82
CA THR A 123 9.13 -13.08 -11.40
C THR A 123 10.02 -13.83 -10.41
N ASN A 124 9.41 -14.48 -9.40
CA ASN A 124 10.17 -15.22 -8.40
C ASN A 124 10.80 -16.50 -8.96
N ALA A 125 10.16 -17.16 -9.95
CA ALA A 125 10.73 -18.34 -10.60
C ALA A 125 12.00 -18.00 -11.40
N TYR A 126 12.00 -16.88 -12.14
CA TYR A 126 13.18 -16.42 -12.90
C TYR A 126 14.16 -15.59 -12.06
N ASN A 127 13.68 -15.00 -10.96
CA ASN A 127 14.44 -14.21 -9.98
C ASN A 127 15.41 -13.17 -10.60
N PRO A 128 14.96 -12.27 -11.51
CA PRO A 128 15.84 -11.31 -12.15
C PRO A 128 16.34 -10.27 -11.16
N HIS A 129 17.63 -9.97 -11.20
CA HIS A 129 18.26 -8.93 -10.39
C HIS A 129 18.06 -7.55 -11.05
N ALA A 130 16.95 -6.87 -10.74
CA ALA A 130 16.50 -5.66 -11.44
C ALA A 130 17.05 -4.36 -10.84
N SER A 131 18.33 -4.31 -10.50
CA SER A 131 18.99 -3.10 -10.00
C SER A 131 19.83 -2.39 -11.05
N CYS A 132 20.18 -3.06 -12.15
CA CYS A 132 20.87 -2.46 -13.28
C CYS A 132 20.47 -3.12 -14.61
N GLN A 133 20.70 -2.37 -15.67
CA GLN A 133 20.31 -2.76 -17.02
C GLN A 133 21.03 -4.04 -17.48
N ILE A 134 22.30 -4.22 -17.16
CA ILE A 134 23.07 -5.38 -17.64
C ILE A 134 22.56 -6.69 -17.04
N ASN A 135 22.09 -6.70 -15.81
CA ASN A 135 21.60 -7.90 -15.12
C ASN A 135 20.19 -8.32 -15.57
N ALA A 136 19.34 -7.34 -15.92
CA ALA A 136 17.95 -7.60 -16.29
C ALA A 136 17.42 -6.59 -17.33
N PRO A 137 17.99 -6.54 -18.55
CA PRO A 137 17.76 -5.45 -19.51
C PRO A 137 16.31 -5.28 -19.92
N ALA A 138 15.55 -6.36 -20.07
CA ALA A 138 14.12 -6.28 -20.41
C ALA A 138 13.27 -5.82 -19.22
N ALA A 139 13.57 -6.27 -18.02
CA ALA A 139 12.86 -5.82 -16.81
C ALA A 139 13.14 -4.36 -16.50
N ASP A 140 14.38 -3.89 -16.67
CA ASP A 140 14.78 -2.49 -16.58
C ASP A 140 13.97 -1.62 -17.56
N LEU A 141 13.90 -2.02 -18.84
CA LEU A 141 13.14 -1.28 -19.84
C LEU A 141 11.64 -1.21 -19.48
N VAL A 142 11.06 -2.29 -18.99
CA VAL A 142 9.65 -2.34 -18.56
C VAL A 142 9.43 -1.40 -17.38
N GLU A 143 10.31 -1.38 -16.39
CA GLU A 143 10.21 -0.48 -15.26
C GLU A 143 10.30 0.99 -15.69
N LYS A 144 11.27 1.34 -16.54
CA LYS A 144 11.41 2.68 -17.14
C LYS A 144 10.13 3.12 -17.88
N LYS A 145 9.51 2.22 -18.63
CA LYS A 145 8.24 2.50 -19.32
C LYS A 145 7.09 2.75 -18.36
N LEU A 146 6.95 1.94 -17.32
CA LEU A 146 5.91 2.12 -16.30
C LEU A 146 6.10 3.41 -15.52
N ILE A 147 7.31 3.70 -15.08
CA ILE A 147 7.64 4.98 -14.40
C ILE A 147 7.27 6.16 -15.30
N ARG A 148 7.68 6.16 -16.57
CA ARG A 148 7.33 7.22 -17.51
C ARG A 148 5.83 7.37 -17.70
N TRP A 149 5.11 6.25 -17.82
CA TRP A 149 3.65 6.26 -17.93
C TRP A 149 2.98 6.85 -16.68
N MET A 150 3.44 6.47 -15.48
CA MET A 150 2.91 6.99 -14.22
C MET A 150 3.25 8.49 -14.04
N CYS A 151 4.46 8.92 -14.40
CA CYS A 151 4.83 10.34 -14.44
C CYS A 151 3.91 11.16 -15.37
N ASN A 152 3.61 10.63 -16.56
CA ASN A 152 2.70 11.29 -17.50
C ASN A 152 1.27 11.39 -16.96
N LEU A 153 0.78 10.35 -16.26
CA LEU A 153 -0.54 10.40 -15.59
C LEU A 153 -0.58 11.46 -14.49
N ALA A 154 0.51 11.59 -13.72
CA ALA A 154 0.66 12.61 -12.69
C ALA A 154 0.92 14.02 -13.26
N GLY A 155 1.06 14.19 -14.58
CA GLY A 155 1.35 15.48 -15.20
C GLY A 155 2.78 15.97 -14.99
N TYR A 156 3.72 15.08 -14.69
CA TYR A 156 5.12 15.43 -14.44
C TYR A 156 5.91 15.68 -15.75
N PRO A 157 6.95 16.55 -15.72
CA PRO A 157 7.76 16.90 -16.89
C PRO A 157 8.62 15.73 -17.40
N LYS A 158 9.32 15.95 -18.53
CA LYS A 158 10.16 14.92 -19.16
C LYS A 158 11.34 14.49 -18.29
N ASP A 159 11.87 15.39 -17.47
CA ASP A 159 13.03 15.12 -16.59
C ASP A 159 12.65 14.37 -15.30
N SER A 160 11.36 14.06 -15.16
CA SER A 160 10.86 13.25 -14.05
C SER A 160 11.22 11.78 -14.19
N GLY A 161 11.31 11.12 -13.06
CA GLY A 161 11.61 9.70 -12.97
C GLY A 161 11.11 9.09 -11.67
N GLY A 162 11.74 8.01 -11.26
CA GLY A 162 11.36 7.30 -10.05
C GLY A 162 11.81 5.86 -10.08
N LEU A 163 11.33 5.08 -9.12
CA LEU A 163 11.60 3.65 -9.05
C LEU A 163 10.51 2.90 -8.30
N PHE A 164 10.41 1.60 -8.56
CA PHE A 164 9.56 0.71 -7.76
C PHE A 164 10.26 0.33 -6.46
N VAL A 165 9.53 0.41 -5.36
CA VAL A 165 9.98 0.12 -3.99
C VAL A 165 9.03 -0.87 -3.31
N SER A 166 9.39 -1.34 -2.11
CA SER A 166 8.63 -2.37 -1.40
C SER A 166 7.29 -1.89 -0.82
N GLY A 167 7.10 -0.59 -0.61
CA GLY A 167 5.87 -0.05 -0.02
C GLY A 167 5.90 1.45 0.11
N GLY A 168 4.74 2.07 0.34
CA GLY A 168 4.59 3.51 0.54
C GLY A 168 5.50 4.09 1.63
N SER A 169 5.79 3.31 2.67
CA SER A 169 6.76 3.73 3.69
C SER A 169 8.16 3.95 3.13
N ILE A 170 8.63 3.09 2.22
CA ILE A 170 9.94 3.26 1.57
C ILE A 170 9.86 4.34 0.47
N ALA A 171 8.73 4.46 -0.25
CA ALA A 171 8.51 5.55 -1.19
C ALA A 171 8.60 6.91 -0.49
N ASN A 172 7.89 7.08 0.62
CA ASN A 172 7.91 8.30 1.44
C ASN A 172 9.32 8.58 2.01
N LEU A 173 9.99 7.55 2.56
CA LEU A 173 11.35 7.68 3.08
C LEU A 173 12.31 8.16 1.97
N THR A 174 12.24 7.57 0.79
CA THR A 174 13.08 7.93 -0.37
C THR A 174 12.83 9.37 -0.81
N ALA A 175 11.55 9.79 -0.90
CA ALA A 175 11.16 11.15 -1.23
C ALA A 175 11.67 12.16 -0.20
N LEU A 176 11.50 11.87 1.10
CA LEU A 176 11.92 12.77 2.18
C LEU A 176 13.44 12.86 2.32
N THR A 177 14.16 11.78 1.95
CA THR A 177 15.64 11.81 1.86
C THR A 177 16.07 12.78 0.76
N ALA A 178 15.48 12.66 -0.45
CA ALA A 178 15.76 13.57 -1.55
C ALA A 178 15.39 15.04 -1.18
N ALA A 179 14.25 15.25 -0.54
CA ALA A 179 13.82 16.57 -0.05
C ALA A 179 14.84 17.18 0.93
N ARG A 180 15.29 16.38 1.91
CA ARG A 180 16.30 16.79 2.89
C ARG A 180 17.59 17.23 2.21
N ASP A 181 18.11 16.40 1.33
CA ASP A 181 19.43 16.63 0.72
C ASP A 181 19.38 17.74 -0.32
N LYS A 182 18.23 17.96 -0.96
CA LYS A 182 18.01 19.08 -1.90
C LYS A 182 17.83 20.43 -1.21
N LYS A 183 17.12 20.46 -0.07
CA LYS A 183 16.68 21.71 0.56
C LYS A 183 17.53 22.16 1.74
N LEU A 184 18.37 21.28 2.30
CA LEU A 184 19.10 21.54 3.54
C LEU A 184 20.58 21.23 3.39
N THR A 185 21.42 22.16 3.80
CA THR A 185 22.81 21.88 4.15
C THR A 185 22.85 21.05 5.45
N TYR A 186 24.01 20.45 5.74
CA TYR A 186 24.18 19.65 6.97
C TYR A 186 23.85 20.47 8.23
N ASP A 187 24.33 21.71 8.30
CA ASP A 187 24.13 22.60 9.47
C ASP A 187 22.69 23.07 9.64
N GLU A 188 21.94 23.21 8.54
CA GLU A 188 20.53 23.63 8.57
C GLU A 188 19.62 22.52 9.13
N ARG A 189 20.03 21.25 9.04
CA ARG A 189 19.19 20.10 9.46
C ARG A 189 18.71 20.20 10.90
N LYS A 190 19.52 20.74 11.82
CA LYS A 190 19.16 20.91 13.23
C LYS A 190 18.00 21.87 13.48
N ASN A 191 17.80 22.84 12.59
CA ASN A 191 16.75 23.84 12.68
C ASN A 191 15.60 23.62 11.66
N ALA A 192 15.71 22.57 10.86
CA ALA A 192 14.74 22.29 9.80
C ALA A 192 13.37 21.89 10.36
N ILE A 193 12.32 22.37 9.71
CA ILE A 193 10.92 22.04 10.06
C ILE A 193 10.20 21.52 8.84
N ILE A 194 9.41 20.44 9.07
CA ILE A 194 8.51 19.86 8.09
C ILE A 194 7.06 19.96 8.60
N TYR A 195 6.14 20.18 7.69
CA TYR A 195 4.72 20.37 7.98
C TYR A 195 3.91 19.22 7.38
N MET A 196 2.94 18.70 8.13
CA MET A 196 2.00 17.67 7.71
C MET A 196 0.69 17.79 8.51
N SER A 197 -0.43 17.28 7.98
CA SER A 197 -1.71 17.34 8.70
C SER A 197 -1.80 16.26 9.79
N ASP A 198 -2.80 16.41 10.69
CA ASP A 198 -3.14 15.40 11.70
C ASP A 198 -3.71 14.11 11.09
N GLN A 199 -4.04 14.11 9.80
CA GLN A 199 -4.48 12.94 9.06
C GLN A 199 -3.36 12.27 8.25
N THR A 200 -2.15 12.82 8.28
CA THR A 200 -0.99 12.26 7.56
C THR A 200 -0.63 10.88 8.08
N HIS A 201 -0.35 9.95 7.17
CA HIS A 201 0.00 8.58 7.52
C HIS A 201 1.28 8.48 8.37
N ALA A 202 1.27 7.61 9.38
CA ALA A 202 2.37 7.45 10.35
C ALA A 202 3.73 7.12 9.71
N SER A 203 3.77 6.60 8.47
CA SER A 203 5.02 6.32 7.75
C SER A 203 5.86 7.57 7.53
N ILE A 204 5.25 8.75 7.43
CA ILE A 204 5.95 10.03 7.25
C ILE A 204 6.77 10.35 8.50
N ALA A 205 6.16 10.40 9.68
CA ALA A 205 6.87 10.66 10.94
C ALA A 205 7.93 9.59 11.22
N LYS A 206 7.63 8.32 10.92
CA LYS A 206 8.59 7.21 11.05
C LYS A 206 9.76 7.36 10.08
N GLY A 207 9.51 7.71 8.82
CA GLY A 207 10.54 7.96 7.82
C GLY A 207 11.45 9.13 8.22
N LEU A 208 10.87 10.23 8.68
CA LEU A 208 11.60 11.39 9.17
C LEU A 208 12.53 11.04 10.34
N HIS A 209 12.03 10.24 11.30
CA HIS A 209 12.86 9.76 12.41
C HIS A 209 14.05 8.94 11.91
N ILE A 210 13.84 8.04 10.94
CA ILE A 210 14.90 7.19 10.37
C ILE A 210 15.99 8.05 9.71
N ILE A 211 15.61 9.13 9.02
CA ILE A 211 16.58 10.03 8.37
C ILE A 211 17.09 11.16 9.27
N GLY A 212 16.88 11.06 10.58
CA GLY A 212 17.54 11.86 11.60
C GLY A 212 16.78 13.10 12.09
N PHE A 213 15.48 13.22 11.81
CA PHE A 213 14.64 14.30 12.36
C PHE A 213 13.98 13.87 13.67
N CYS A 214 13.90 14.77 14.63
CA CYS A 214 13.20 14.59 15.90
C CYS A 214 11.74 15.10 15.83
N LYS A 215 10.93 14.75 16.82
CA LYS A 215 9.50 15.14 16.87
C LYS A 215 9.27 16.65 16.86
N GLU A 216 10.18 17.39 17.49
CA GLU A 216 10.12 18.86 17.59
C GLU A 216 10.32 19.56 16.24
N GLN A 217 10.78 18.85 15.23
CA GLN A 217 10.97 19.32 13.86
C GLN A 217 9.74 19.05 12.96
N ILE A 218 8.74 18.36 13.50
CA ILE A 218 7.50 18.04 12.80
C ILE A 218 6.40 18.96 13.32
N ARG A 219 5.74 19.70 12.41
CA ARG A 219 4.56 20.50 12.72
C ARG A 219 3.32 19.77 12.23
N ILE A 220 2.45 19.43 13.17
CA ILE A 220 1.14 18.89 12.88
C ILE A 220 0.20 20.06 12.66
N ILE A 221 -0.35 20.19 11.48
CA ILE A 221 -1.32 21.21 11.08
C ILE A 221 -2.72 20.63 11.26
N SER A 222 -3.61 21.40 11.87
CA SER A 222 -5.01 21.02 11.99
C SER A 222 -5.67 20.85 10.63
N THR A 223 -6.64 19.97 10.58
CA THR A 223 -7.52 19.83 9.42
C THR A 223 -8.83 20.60 9.64
N ASP A 224 -9.48 20.93 8.54
CA ASP A 224 -10.82 21.53 8.51
C ASP A 224 -11.92 20.48 8.80
N ASP A 225 -13.19 20.87 8.59
CA ASP A 225 -14.34 20.00 8.79
C ASP A 225 -14.44 18.85 7.78
N THR A 226 -13.71 18.93 6.67
CA THR A 226 -13.62 17.90 5.64
C THR A 226 -12.38 17.02 5.79
N PHE A 227 -11.62 17.21 6.87
CA PHE A 227 -10.37 16.50 7.17
C PHE A 227 -9.23 16.79 6.18
N CYS A 228 -9.24 17.98 5.56
CA CYS A 228 -8.18 18.48 4.70
C CYS A 228 -7.31 19.48 5.47
N MET A 229 -6.03 19.58 5.14
CA MET A 229 -5.08 20.49 5.79
C MET A 229 -5.57 21.94 5.71
N ASP A 230 -5.66 22.62 6.86
CA ASP A 230 -6.01 24.03 6.93
C ASP A 230 -4.84 24.91 6.46
N ILE A 231 -5.01 25.58 5.33
CA ILE A 231 -3.98 26.42 4.72
C ILE A 231 -3.68 27.65 5.57
N SER A 232 -4.66 28.20 6.28
CA SER A 232 -4.45 29.35 7.16
C SER A 232 -3.61 28.97 8.37
N ALA A 233 -3.90 27.81 8.98
CA ALA A 233 -3.10 27.24 10.06
C ALA A 233 -1.67 26.91 9.60
N LEU A 234 -1.52 26.36 8.39
CA LEU A 234 -0.22 26.07 7.78
C LEU A 234 0.61 27.34 7.62
N ARG A 235 0.06 28.38 7.02
CA ARG A 235 0.78 29.67 6.82
C ARG A 235 1.20 30.30 8.14
N ASN A 236 0.29 30.33 9.12
CA ASN A 236 0.60 30.86 10.44
C ASN A 236 1.73 30.07 11.14
N ALA A 237 1.73 28.75 11.05
CA ALA A 237 2.78 27.91 11.61
C ALA A 237 4.15 28.19 10.95
N ILE A 238 4.19 28.34 9.61
CA ILE A 238 5.41 28.68 8.88
C ILE A 238 5.95 30.05 9.32
N GLU A 239 5.09 31.07 9.40
CA GLU A 239 5.51 32.41 9.83
C GLU A 239 6.07 32.44 11.24
N ILE A 240 5.44 31.70 12.18
CA ILE A 240 5.93 31.55 13.55
C ILE A 240 7.31 30.90 13.57
N ASP A 241 7.51 29.82 12.80
CA ASP A 241 8.78 29.11 12.75
C ASP A 241 9.89 29.99 12.13
N ILE A 242 9.58 30.77 11.09
CA ILE A 242 10.54 31.72 10.49
C ILE A 242 10.94 32.80 11.51
N LYS A 243 9.97 33.40 12.25
CA LYS A 243 10.25 34.37 13.33
C LYS A 243 11.15 33.77 14.41
N ASN A 244 11.01 32.46 14.68
CA ASN A 244 11.82 31.71 15.63
C ASN A 244 13.14 31.20 15.04
N LYS A 245 13.56 31.71 13.86
CA LYS A 245 14.79 31.32 13.17
C LYS A 245 14.88 29.83 12.84
N LYS A 246 13.75 29.18 12.67
CA LYS A 246 13.65 27.82 12.14
C LYS A 246 13.74 27.86 10.61
N LYS A 247 14.03 26.68 10.02
CA LYS A 247 14.15 26.52 8.56
C LYS A 247 13.00 25.63 8.05
N PRO A 248 11.86 26.20 7.62
CA PRO A 248 10.87 25.46 6.85
C PRO A 248 11.51 24.84 5.60
N PHE A 249 11.34 23.52 5.35
CA PHE A 249 11.96 22.91 4.18
C PHE A 249 11.03 22.03 3.36
N ALA A 250 9.97 21.45 3.95
CA ALA A 250 9.06 20.57 3.22
C ALA A 250 7.64 20.62 3.79
N ILE A 251 6.65 20.40 2.91
CA ILE A 251 5.26 20.12 3.28
C ILE A 251 4.90 18.75 2.70
N VAL A 252 4.28 17.90 3.52
CA VAL A 252 3.69 16.65 3.10
C VAL A 252 2.19 16.79 3.06
N ALA A 253 1.61 16.71 1.87
CA ALA A 253 0.17 16.63 1.67
C ALA A 253 -0.27 15.20 1.40
N SER A 254 -1.50 14.87 1.71
CA SER A 254 -2.10 13.57 1.44
C SER A 254 -3.05 13.66 0.24
N ALA A 255 -2.90 12.76 -0.72
CA ALA A 255 -3.89 12.54 -1.77
C ALA A 255 -4.63 11.23 -1.46
N GLY A 256 -5.66 11.32 -0.63
CA GLY A 256 -6.40 10.21 -0.06
C GLY A 256 -5.82 9.75 1.28
N THR A 257 -6.25 10.38 2.38
CA THR A 257 -5.85 9.99 3.74
C THR A 257 -6.34 8.59 4.08
N THR A 258 -5.59 7.88 4.91
CA THR A 258 -5.95 6.51 5.34
C THR A 258 -7.26 6.47 6.12
N ASN A 259 -7.57 7.50 6.91
CA ASN A 259 -8.78 7.50 7.73
C ASN A 259 -10.03 7.88 6.94
N THR A 260 -9.96 8.93 6.13
CA THR A 260 -11.16 9.55 5.55
C THR A 260 -11.20 9.54 4.02
N GLY A 261 -10.07 9.21 3.35
CA GLY A 261 -9.97 9.35 1.90
C GLY A 261 -9.82 10.81 1.43
N SER A 262 -9.76 11.78 2.35
CA SER A 262 -9.67 13.20 2.02
C SER A 262 -8.40 13.51 1.24
N VAL A 263 -8.49 14.51 0.39
CA VAL A 263 -7.39 15.04 -0.43
C VAL A 263 -7.10 16.45 0.04
N ASP A 264 -5.88 16.68 0.51
CA ASP A 264 -5.44 18.02 0.90
C ASP A 264 -5.52 19.01 -0.28
N PRO A 265 -5.65 20.31 -0.03
CA PRO A 265 -5.76 21.33 -1.08
C PRO A 265 -4.41 21.53 -1.80
N LEU A 266 -4.08 20.57 -2.70
CA LEU A 266 -2.76 20.41 -3.33
C LEU A 266 -2.32 21.66 -4.09
N THR A 267 -3.25 22.34 -4.78
CA THR A 267 -2.95 23.58 -5.53
C THR A 267 -2.50 24.68 -4.58
N GLU A 268 -3.23 24.91 -3.50
CA GLU A 268 -2.93 25.95 -2.49
C GLU A 268 -1.63 25.63 -1.76
N ILE A 269 -1.40 24.35 -1.40
CA ILE A 269 -0.15 23.91 -0.78
C ILE A 269 1.03 24.17 -1.73
N SER A 270 0.87 23.92 -3.04
CA SER A 270 1.92 24.20 -4.02
C SER A 270 2.30 25.68 -4.08
N VAL A 271 1.32 26.59 -3.89
CA VAL A 271 1.58 28.04 -3.82
C VAL A 271 2.43 28.36 -2.59
N VAL A 272 2.05 27.80 -1.41
CA VAL A 272 2.81 27.97 -0.17
C VAL A 272 4.24 27.44 -0.33
N CYS A 273 4.41 26.23 -0.90
CA CYS A 273 5.73 25.66 -1.12
C CYS A 273 6.63 26.54 -2.01
N ARG A 274 6.07 27.12 -3.06
CA ARG A 274 6.84 28.04 -3.93
C ARG A 274 7.20 29.34 -3.23
N GLU A 275 6.25 29.92 -2.49
CA GLU A 275 6.47 31.19 -1.76
C GLU A 275 7.61 31.09 -0.74
N TYR A 276 7.68 29.98 -0.01
CA TYR A 276 8.70 29.75 1.03
C TYR A 276 9.87 28.87 0.58
N ASN A 277 9.96 28.55 -0.73
CA ASN A 277 10.99 27.68 -1.32
C ASN A 277 11.11 26.32 -0.61
N MET A 278 9.98 25.67 -0.34
CA MET A 278 9.88 24.38 0.33
C MET A 278 9.69 23.24 -0.68
N TRP A 279 10.06 22.03 -0.28
CA TRP A 279 9.74 20.80 -1.03
C TRP A 279 8.27 20.43 -0.84
N PHE A 280 7.60 20.11 -1.93
CA PHE A 280 6.24 19.65 -1.93
C PHE A 280 6.17 18.14 -2.18
N HIS A 281 5.96 17.36 -1.13
CA HIS A 281 5.72 15.91 -1.24
C HIS A 281 4.23 15.60 -1.14
N VAL A 282 3.71 14.75 -2.04
CA VAL A 282 2.35 14.21 -1.97
C VAL A 282 2.41 12.73 -1.62
N ASP A 283 1.86 12.37 -0.45
CA ASP A 283 1.55 10.97 -0.14
C ASP A 283 0.25 10.59 -0.86
N GLY A 284 0.39 10.04 -2.06
CA GLY A 284 -0.67 9.50 -2.89
C GLY A 284 -0.73 7.97 -2.86
N ALA A 285 -0.13 7.35 -1.84
CA ALA A 285 -0.04 5.89 -1.73
C ALA A 285 -1.38 5.20 -1.97
N PHE A 286 -2.47 5.79 -1.51
CA PHE A 286 -3.83 5.32 -1.78
C PHE A 286 -4.45 6.01 -2.99
N GLY A 287 -4.61 7.34 -2.94
CA GLY A 287 -5.48 8.05 -3.86
C GLY A 287 -4.86 8.38 -5.21
N ALA A 288 -3.53 8.29 -5.41
CA ALA A 288 -2.93 8.55 -6.71
C ALA A 288 -3.50 7.65 -7.83
N SER A 289 -4.04 6.47 -7.48
CA SER A 289 -4.72 5.58 -8.43
C SER A 289 -5.92 6.24 -9.12
N VAL A 290 -6.55 7.23 -8.49
CA VAL A 290 -7.67 8.00 -9.04
C VAL A 290 -7.29 8.82 -10.29
N LEU A 291 -5.99 9.02 -10.55
CA LEU A 291 -5.49 9.59 -11.80
C LEU A 291 -5.90 8.78 -13.05
N LEU A 292 -6.26 7.51 -12.86
CA LEU A 292 -6.76 6.64 -13.94
C LEU A 292 -8.25 6.85 -14.24
N SER A 293 -9.02 7.42 -13.31
CA SER A 293 -10.44 7.74 -13.49
C SER A 293 -10.62 9.03 -14.29
N GLU A 294 -11.47 9.00 -15.29
CA GLU A 294 -11.83 10.23 -16.00
C GLU A 294 -12.75 11.13 -15.17
N HIS A 295 -13.59 10.53 -14.34
CA HIS A 295 -14.56 11.23 -13.51
C HIS A 295 -13.95 11.87 -12.25
N TYR A 296 -13.13 11.10 -11.50
CA TYR A 296 -12.64 11.50 -10.18
C TYR A 296 -11.24 12.13 -10.18
N ARG A 297 -10.45 12.04 -11.27
CA ARG A 297 -9.09 12.59 -11.33
C ARG A 297 -9.00 14.08 -11.00
N LYS A 298 -10.07 14.85 -11.24
CA LYS A 298 -10.16 16.27 -10.89
C LYS A 298 -9.98 16.54 -9.40
N ASN A 299 -10.28 15.58 -8.55
CA ASN A 299 -10.10 15.69 -7.09
C ASN A 299 -8.62 15.77 -6.69
N LEU A 300 -7.72 15.39 -7.61
CA LEU A 300 -6.27 15.44 -7.41
C LEU A 300 -5.61 16.63 -8.10
N ALA A 301 -6.37 17.66 -8.49
CA ALA A 301 -5.84 18.87 -9.12
C ALA A 301 -4.74 19.48 -8.23
N GLY A 302 -3.58 19.79 -8.82
CA GLY A 302 -2.39 20.26 -8.09
C GLY A 302 -1.35 19.17 -7.80
N ILE A 303 -1.68 17.88 -8.01
CA ILE A 303 -0.71 16.79 -7.83
C ILE A 303 0.47 16.93 -8.80
N GLU A 304 0.21 17.44 -10.00
CA GLU A 304 1.21 17.75 -11.04
C GLU A 304 2.22 18.83 -10.62
N LEU A 305 1.95 19.57 -9.55
CA LEU A 305 2.80 20.63 -9.03
C LEU A 305 3.76 20.15 -7.94
N SER A 306 3.62 18.90 -7.48
CA SER A 306 4.47 18.34 -6.43
C SER A 306 5.89 18.04 -6.93
N ASP A 307 6.86 18.05 -6.01
CA ASP A 307 8.24 17.66 -6.27
C ASP A 307 8.41 16.14 -6.23
N SER A 308 7.59 15.46 -5.43
CA SER A 308 7.57 14.00 -5.33
C SER A 308 6.19 13.46 -4.98
N LEU A 309 5.90 12.22 -5.43
CA LEU A 309 4.64 11.53 -5.26
C LEU A 309 4.89 10.05 -4.91
N SER A 310 4.38 9.57 -3.79
CA SER A 310 4.30 8.14 -3.51
C SER A 310 3.00 7.55 -4.06
N TRP A 311 3.06 6.32 -4.64
CA TRP A 311 1.91 5.64 -5.21
C TRP A 311 2.03 4.13 -5.03
N ASP A 312 1.10 3.53 -4.29
CA ASP A 312 1.13 2.11 -3.98
C ASP A 312 0.29 1.28 -4.96
N ALA A 313 0.96 0.58 -5.88
CA ALA A 313 0.27 -0.32 -6.79
C ALA A 313 -0.37 -1.52 -6.05
N HIS A 314 0.18 -1.91 -4.89
CA HIS A 314 -0.38 -2.96 -4.05
C HIS A 314 -1.60 -2.53 -3.22
N LYS A 315 -2.12 -1.33 -3.45
CA LYS A 315 -3.41 -0.86 -2.92
C LYS A 315 -4.46 -0.93 -4.02
N TRP A 316 -4.80 0.15 -4.64
CA TRP A 316 -5.92 0.23 -5.58
C TRP A 316 -5.59 -0.22 -7.02
N LEU A 317 -4.31 -0.51 -7.36
CA LEU A 317 -3.96 -1.14 -8.63
C LEU A 317 -3.91 -2.67 -8.54
N LEU A 318 -4.45 -3.26 -7.47
CA LEU A 318 -4.71 -4.69 -7.29
C LEU A 318 -3.46 -5.58 -7.35
N GLN A 319 -2.30 -5.04 -6.96
CA GLN A 319 -1.07 -5.82 -6.94
C GLN A 319 -0.87 -6.50 -5.57
N THR A 320 -0.25 -7.67 -5.60
CA THR A 320 0.31 -8.31 -4.40
C THR A 320 1.31 -7.38 -3.72
N TYR A 321 1.51 -7.55 -2.41
CA TYR A 321 2.41 -6.69 -1.63
C TYR A 321 3.82 -6.60 -2.24
N GLY A 322 4.54 -5.56 -1.82
CA GLY A 322 5.88 -5.29 -2.32
C GLY A 322 5.92 -4.55 -3.66
N CYS A 323 4.87 -3.78 -4.00
CA CYS A 323 4.77 -3.04 -5.25
C CYS A 323 4.24 -1.61 -5.00
N SER A 324 5.17 -0.69 -4.81
CA SER A 324 4.93 0.74 -4.65
C SER A 324 5.89 1.53 -5.53
N VAL A 325 5.59 2.78 -5.77
CA VAL A 325 6.39 3.65 -6.63
C VAL A 325 6.65 4.97 -5.90
N ILE A 326 7.87 5.46 -6.02
CA ILE A 326 8.19 6.87 -5.82
C ILE A 326 8.39 7.51 -7.19
N LEU A 327 7.66 8.57 -7.45
CA LEU A 327 7.86 9.46 -8.60
C LEU A 327 8.45 10.77 -8.10
N ILE A 328 9.39 11.31 -8.85
CA ILE A 328 10.03 12.58 -8.56
C ILE A 328 10.05 13.46 -9.80
N ARG A 329 9.80 14.75 -9.60
CA ARG A 329 9.74 15.75 -10.67
C ARG A 329 11.07 15.92 -11.40
N ASN A 330 12.19 15.83 -10.68
CA ASN A 330 13.52 15.86 -11.24
C ASN A 330 14.33 14.65 -10.76
N GLN A 331 14.59 13.71 -11.67
CA GLN A 331 15.28 12.45 -11.34
C GLN A 331 16.67 12.66 -10.77
N SER A 332 17.36 13.76 -11.11
CA SER A 332 18.69 14.08 -10.58
C SER A 332 18.70 14.26 -9.06
N ASP A 333 17.56 14.59 -8.43
CA ASP A 333 17.47 14.73 -6.98
C ASP A 333 17.57 13.39 -6.25
N LEU A 334 17.12 12.28 -6.87
CA LEU A 334 17.36 10.92 -6.37
C LEU A 334 18.83 10.53 -6.50
N ILE A 335 19.42 10.77 -7.67
CA ILE A 335 20.83 10.48 -7.94
C ILE A 335 21.71 11.23 -6.92
N HIS A 336 21.43 12.50 -6.67
CA HIS A 336 22.17 13.31 -5.69
C HIS A 336 22.16 12.70 -4.28
N SER A 337 21.06 12.03 -3.90
CA SER A 337 20.89 11.48 -2.56
C SER A 337 21.35 10.03 -2.41
N PHE A 338 21.32 9.24 -3.48
CA PHE A 338 21.48 7.78 -3.38
C PHE A 338 22.61 7.21 -4.23
N ALA A 339 23.14 7.94 -5.23
CA ALA A 339 24.18 7.40 -6.08
C ALA A 339 25.41 6.97 -5.29
N ALA A 340 25.84 5.73 -5.54
CA ALA A 340 27.02 5.12 -4.95
C ALA A 340 27.72 4.26 -6.01
N HIS A 341 28.95 4.62 -6.35
CA HIS A 341 29.74 3.95 -7.40
C HIS A 341 30.93 3.20 -6.78
N PRO A 342 30.70 2.10 -6.01
CA PRO A 342 31.78 1.30 -5.47
C PRO A 342 32.50 0.53 -6.57
N GLU A 343 33.79 0.21 -6.36
CA GLU A 343 34.66 -0.42 -7.35
C GLU A 343 34.07 -1.74 -7.93
N TYR A 344 33.40 -2.54 -7.06
CA TYR A 344 32.84 -3.82 -7.48
C TYR A 344 31.56 -3.73 -8.35
N LEU A 345 31.00 -2.54 -8.55
CA LEU A 345 29.87 -2.32 -9.45
C LEU A 345 30.28 -1.77 -10.82
N LYS A 346 31.52 -1.32 -11.01
CA LYS A 346 32.00 -0.72 -12.26
C LYS A 346 31.80 -1.61 -13.49
N ASP A 347 32.00 -2.91 -13.35
CA ASP A 347 31.79 -3.85 -14.45
C ASP A 347 30.32 -4.08 -14.79
N ALA A 348 29.41 -3.65 -13.91
CA ALA A 348 27.96 -3.75 -14.09
C ALA A 348 27.34 -2.43 -14.59
N GLU A 349 28.10 -1.34 -14.68
CA GLU A 349 27.66 -0.08 -15.28
C GLU A 349 27.66 -0.20 -16.81
N THR A 350 26.55 0.15 -17.44
CA THR A 350 26.40 0.00 -18.90
C THR A 350 27.24 1.03 -19.66
N THR A 351 27.32 2.24 -19.15
CA THR A 351 28.20 3.35 -19.58
C THR A 351 28.49 4.23 -18.37
N ALA A 352 29.53 5.08 -18.45
CA ALA A 352 29.87 6.00 -17.38
C ALA A 352 28.73 6.98 -17.02
N ASP A 353 27.79 7.22 -17.93
CA ASP A 353 26.65 8.11 -17.76
C ASP A 353 25.32 7.36 -17.59
N SER A 354 25.35 6.02 -17.47
CA SER A 354 24.12 5.25 -17.29
C SER A 354 23.57 5.46 -15.87
N ILE A 355 22.26 5.70 -15.78
CA ILE A 355 21.55 5.79 -14.50
C ILE A 355 20.97 4.41 -14.24
N GLU A 356 21.46 3.77 -13.18
CA GLU A 356 21.00 2.46 -12.73
C GLU A 356 20.04 2.63 -11.54
N TYR A 357 19.18 1.63 -11.31
CA TYR A 357 18.18 1.74 -10.24
C TYR A 357 18.79 1.75 -8.83
N TRP A 358 19.97 1.21 -8.64
CA TRP A 358 20.67 1.34 -7.35
C TRP A 358 21.10 2.78 -7.02
N ASP A 359 21.17 3.67 -8.03
CA ASP A 359 21.49 5.10 -7.84
C ASP A 359 20.25 5.92 -7.46
N LEU A 360 19.06 5.35 -7.53
CA LEU A 360 17.80 6.05 -7.33
C LEU A 360 17.15 5.80 -5.96
N GLY A 361 17.69 4.87 -5.17
CA GLY A 361 17.08 4.51 -3.90
C GLY A 361 17.98 3.72 -2.96
N PRO A 362 17.48 3.30 -1.80
CA PRO A 362 18.30 2.70 -0.76
C PRO A 362 18.70 1.23 -1.00
N GLU A 363 18.13 0.56 -2.03
CA GLU A 363 18.36 -0.86 -2.28
C GLU A 363 19.39 -1.08 -3.39
N LEU A 364 20.51 -1.75 -3.10
CA LEU A 364 21.48 -2.17 -4.11
C LEU A 364 20.99 -3.43 -4.85
N THR A 365 20.48 -4.41 -4.12
CA THR A 365 19.87 -5.63 -4.70
C THR A 365 18.36 -5.53 -4.58
N ARG A 366 17.65 -5.63 -5.71
CA ARG A 366 16.20 -5.50 -5.75
C ARG A 366 15.54 -6.47 -6.73
N PRO A 367 14.35 -7.00 -6.39
CA PRO A 367 13.56 -7.81 -7.32
C PRO A 367 12.87 -6.92 -8.38
N ALA A 368 12.44 -7.50 -9.48
CA ALA A 368 11.70 -6.83 -10.55
C ALA A 368 10.21 -6.61 -10.18
N ARG A 369 9.95 -5.71 -9.23
CA ARG A 369 8.60 -5.43 -8.67
C ARG A 369 7.61 -4.92 -9.70
N SER A 370 8.08 -4.31 -10.76
CA SER A 370 7.29 -3.69 -11.83
C SER A 370 6.57 -4.71 -12.74
N LEU A 371 7.11 -5.93 -12.87
CA LEU A 371 6.66 -6.91 -13.88
C LEU A 371 5.23 -7.39 -13.63
N LYS A 372 4.80 -7.57 -12.39
CA LYS A 372 3.41 -7.95 -12.07
C LYS A 372 2.41 -6.85 -12.45
N LEU A 373 2.75 -5.58 -12.24
CA LEU A 373 1.92 -4.46 -12.68
C LEU A 373 1.90 -4.37 -14.22
N TRP A 374 3.03 -4.62 -14.87
CA TRP A 374 3.10 -4.70 -16.33
C TRP A 374 2.14 -5.76 -16.87
N LEU A 375 2.19 -6.99 -16.33
CA LEU A 375 1.29 -8.07 -16.74
C LEU A 375 -0.17 -7.66 -16.56
N THR A 376 -0.51 -7.10 -15.40
CA THR A 376 -1.89 -6.65 -15.10
C THR A 376 -2.35 -5.59 -16.11
N LEU A 377 -1.56 -4.55 -16.35
CA LEU A 377 -1.93 -3.45 -17.26
C LEU A 377 -1.97 -3.87 -18.73
N GLN A 378 -1.11 -4.82 -19.16
CA GLN A 378 -1.15 -5.36 -20.51
C GLN A 378 -2.39 -6.24 -20.75
N THR A 379 -2.91 -6.86 -19.71
CA THR A 379 -4.07 -7.76 -19.79
C THR A 379 -5.39 -7.02 -19.61
N VAL A 380 -5.48 -6.17 -18.58
CA VAL A 380 -6.70 -5.44 -18.20
C VAL A 380 -6.85 -4.15 -19.02
N GLY A 381 -5.75 -3.45 -19.25
CA GLY A 381 -5.74 -2.15 -19.89
C GLY A 381 -6.03 -0.98 -18.93
N LYS A 382 -5.65 0.22 -19.37
CA LYS A 382 -5.81 1.46 -18.60
C LYS A 382 -7.27 1.78 -18.30
N ASN A 383 -8.15 1.66 -19.33
CA ASN A 383 -9.54 2.09 -19.23
C ASN A 383 -10.30 1.23 -18.21
N GLU A 384 -10.14 -0.08 -18.29
CA GLU A 384 -10.80 -0.99 -17.33
C GLU A 384 -10.26 -0.78 -15.92
N MET A 385 -8.96 -0.54 -15.75
CA MET A 385 -8.41 -0.16 -14.45
C MET A 385 -9.04 1.15 -13.92
N GLY A 386 -9.33 2.11 -14.80
CA GLY A 386 -10.08 3.33 -14.47
C GLY A 386 -11.49 3.03 -13.98
N HIS A 387 -12.23 2.15 -14.67
CA HIS A 387 -13.57 1.72 -14.26
C HIS A 387 -13.57 1.00 -12.90
N ILE A 388 -12.57 0.17 -12.63
CA ILE A 388 -12.40 -0.48 -11.32
C ILE A 388 -12.26 0.58 -10.20
N ILE A 389 -11.52 1.64 -10.45
CA ILE A 389 -11.34 2.72 -9.48
C ILE A 389 -12.65 3.51 -9.29
N GLU A 390 -13.34 3.83 -10.38
CA GLU A 390 -14.64 4.50 -10.34
C GLU A 390 -15.69 3.68 -9.59
N HIS A 391 -15.70 2.36 -9.80
CA HIS A 391 -16.55 1.45 -9.06
C HIS A 391 -16.33 1.54 -7.54
N GLY A 392 -15.07 1.54 -7.08
CA GLY A 392 -14.75 1.68 -5.66
C GLY A 392 -15.27 3.00 -5.06
N CYS A 393 -15.15 4.12 -5.79
CA CYS A 393 -15.72 5.41 -5.39
C CYS A 393 -17.26 5.34 -5.30
N ALA A 394 -17.91 4.79 -6.33
CA ALA A 394 -19.37 4.67 -6.39
C ALA A 394 -19.92 3.80 -5.24
N MET A 395 -19.22 2.75 -4.84
CA MET A 395 -19.62 1.91 -3.69
C MET A 395 -19.52 2.67 -2.36
N ALA A 396 -18.56 3.58 -2.19
CA ALA A 396 -18.50 4.45 -1.01
C ALA A 396 -19.66 5.45 -0.98
N GLU A 397 -19.96 6.07 -2.12
CA GLU A 397 -21.10 7.01 -2.28
C GLU A 397 -22.45 6.30 -2.02
N LEU A 398 -22.61 5.07 -2.52
CA LEU A 398 -23.78 4.24 -2.24
C LEU A 398 -23.89 3.92 -0.75
N THR A 399 -22.78 3.57 -0.11
CA THR A 399 -22.74 3.30 1.34
C THR A 399 -23.20 4.54 2.13
N GLU A 400 -22.66 5.72 1.81
CA GLU A 400 -23.09 6.98 2.44
C GLU A 400 -24.58 7.23 2.27
N LYS A 401 -25.10 7.04 1.05
CA LYS A 401 -26.53 7.22 0.75
C LYS A 401 -27.40 6.33 1.64
N ILE A 402 -27.10 5.04 1.73
CA ILE A 402 -27.87 4.07 2.53
C ILE A 402 -27.80 4.40 4.02
N ILE A 403 -26.62 4.77 4.52
CA ILE A 403 -26.43 5.13 5.92
C ILE A 403 -27.25 6.38 6.28
N ARG A 404 -27.32 7.39 5.40
CA ARG A 404 -28.11 8.60 5.60
C ARG A 404 -29.64 8.36 5.65
N GLU A 405 -30.13 7.29 5.08
CA GLU A 405 -31.54 6.92 5.14
C GLU A 405 -32.02 6.48 6.53
N ASN A 406 -31.10 6.22 7.46
CA ASN A 406 -31.42 5.79 8.83
C ASN A 406 -30.87 6.80 9.85
N SER A 407 -31.78 7.46 10.57
CA SER A 407 -31.47 8.52 11.55
C SER A 407 -30.63 8.07 12.75
N ASP A 408 -30.48 6.76 12.96
CA ASP A 408 -29.62 6.23 14.02
C ASP A 408 -28.13 6.26 13.66
N TRP A 409 -27.79 6.65 12.45
CA TRP A 409 -26.43 6.80 11.97
C TRP A 409 -26.09 8.24 11.63
N GLU A 410 -24.91 8.67 12.04
CA GLU A 410 -24.32 9.96 11.69
C GLU A 410 -23.17 9.72 10.68
N ILE A 411 -23.17 10.43 9.55
CA ILE A 411 -21.99 10.50 8.69
C ILE A 411 -21.03 11.50 9.32
N VAL A 412 -19.84 11.03 9.70
CA VAL A 412 -18.78 11.85 10.31
C VAL A 412 -17.83 12.38 9.24
N SER A 413 -17.48 11.55 8.24
CA SER A 413 -16.81 11.99 7.02
C SER A 413 -17.57 11.43 5.83
N PRO A 414 -18.04 12.29 4.89
CA PRO A 414 -18.74 11.83 3.70
C PRO A 414 -17.84 10.93 2.85
N ALA A 415 -18.41 10.27 1.87
CA ALA A 415 -17.65 9.45 0.93
C ALA A 415 -16.61 10.31 0.21
N GLN A 416 -15.34 9.98 0.41
CA GLN A 416 -14.22 10.60 -0.27
C GLN A 416 -13.36 9.50 -0.89
N LEU A 417 -13.21 9.55 -2.22
CA LEU A 417 -12.63 8.45 -2.98
C LEU A 417 -13.36 7.14 -2.64
N GLY A 418 -12.70 6.12 -2.19
CA GLY A 418 -13.28 4.83 -1.81
C GLY A 418 -13.50 4.64 -0.30
N ILE A 419 -13.63 5.70 0.50
CA ILE A 419 -13.77 5.61 1.97
C ILE A 419 -14.95 6.44 2.45
N VAL A 420 -15.72 5.88 3.40
CA VAL A 420 -16.78 6.58 4.13
C VAL A 420 -16.67 6.26 5.61
N ASN A 421 -16.94 7.26 6.47
CA ASN A 421 -16.94 7.10 7.93
C ASN A 421 -18.27 7.52 8.52
N PHE A 422 -18.80 6.68 9.37
CA PHE A 422 -20.08 6.90 10.04
C PHE A 422 -20.06 6.30 11.45
N ARG A 423 -21.00 6.70 12.27
CA ARG A 423 -21.14 6.16 13.62
C ARG A 423 -22.61 5.98 14.00
N TYR A 424 -22.87 5.03 14.84
CA TYR A 424 -24.14 4.90 15.51
C TYR A 424 -24.32 6.06 16.51
N VAL A 425 -25.49 6.70 16.47
CA VAL A 425 -25.94 7.71 17.41
C VAL A 425 -27.30 7.29 17.96
N SER A 426 -27.50 7.41 19.27
CA SER A 426 -28.76 7.05 19.89
C SER A 426 -29.70 8.23 19.92
N ASN A 427 -31.03 7.98 19.77
CA ASN A 427 -32.05 8.98 20.05
C ASN A 427 -32.21 9.26 21.56
N LYS A 428 -31.52 8.50 22.44
CA LYS A 428 -31.48 8.68 23.90
C LYS A 428 -30.26 9.55 24.25
N THR A 429 -30.33 10.30 25.35
CA THR A 429 -29.20 11.05 25.87
C THR A 429 -28.14 10.08 26.41
N MET A 430 -27.13 9.77 25.60
CA MET A 430 -26.00 8.91 25.95
C MET A 430 -24.72 9.75 26.01
N SER A 431 -23.77 9.32 26.83
CA SER A 431 -22.45 9.96 26.84
C SER A 431 -21.66 9.61 25.58
N GLU A 432 -20.74 10.45 25.14
CA GLU A 432 -19.83 10.16 24.02
C GLU A 432 -19.04 8.87 24.29
N THR A 433 -18.62 8.64 25.54
CA THR A 433 -17.92 7.41 25.93
C THR A 433 -18.77 6.15 25.72
N ASP A 434 -20.06 6.21 26.08
CA ASP A 434 -20.98 5.06 25.84
C ASP A 434 -21.17 4.82 24.34
N LEU A 435 -21.33 5.90 23.55
CA LEU A 435 -21.45 5.80 22.09
C LEU A 435 -20.17 5.21 21.46
N ASP A 436 -18.99 5.58 21.92
CA ASP A 436 -17.72 5.03 21.45
C ASP A 436 -17.60 3.53 21.73
N ILE A 437 -17.99 3.09 22.93
CA ILE A 437 -18.03 1.67 23.31
C ILE A 437 -19.01 0.90 22.41
N ILE A 438 -20.19 1.44 22.14
CA ILE A 438 -21.19 0.80 21.28
C ILE A 438 -20.65 0.68 19.85
N ASN A 439 -20.10 1.74 19.27
CA ASN A 439 -19.54 1.70 17.93
C ASN A 439 -18.40 0.68 17.80
N GLN A 440 -17.53 0.57 18.81
CA GLN A 440 -16.48 -0.42 18.87
C GLN A 440 -17.04 -1.85 18.96
N ASN A 441 -18.09 -2.07 19.74
CA ASN A 441 -18.76 -3.36 19.89
C ASN A 441 -19.46 -3.77 18.59
N ILE A 442 -20.19 -2.86 17.93
CA ILE A 442 -20.83 -3.13 16.61
C ILE A 442 -19.76 -3.59 15.60
N SER A 443 -18.66 -2.87 15.50
CA SER A 443 -17.54 -3.23 14.62
C SER A 443 -17.01 -4.63 14.94
N ARG A 444 -16.75 -4.91 16.23
CA ARG A 444 -16.24 -6.21 16.68
C ARG A 444 -17.20 -7.35 16.36
N GLU A 445 -18.47 -7.23 16.71
CA GLU A 445 -19.46 -8.31 16.52
C GLU A 445 -19.68 -8.65 15.03
N VAL A 446 -19.77 -7.62 14.17
CA VAL A 446 -19.87 -7.83 12.72
C VAL A 446 -18.62 -8.54 12.19
N THR A 447 -17.43 -8.16 12.66
CA THR A 447 -16.17 -8.77 12.25
C THR A 447 -16.04 -10.21 12.78
N GLU A 448 -16.35 -10.47 14.05
CA GLU A 448 -16.28 -11.79 14.68
C GLU A 448 -17.32 -12.75 14.11
N SER A 449 -18.45 -12.27 13.61
CA SER A 449 -19.44 -13.09 12.90
C SER A 449 -18.90 -13.69 11.60
N GLY A 450 -17.79 -13.16 11.07
CA GLY A 450 -17.23 -13.56 9.79
C GLY A 450 -18.00 -13.05 8.56
N PHE A 451 -19.05 -12.25 8.75
CA PHE A 451 -19.89 -11.75 7.65
C PHE A 451 -19.22 -10.61 6.86
N ALA A 452 -18.74 -9.59 7.57
CA ALA A 452 -18.01 -8.47 6.99
C ALA A 452 -16.89 -8.02 7.94
N GLN A 453 -15.85 -7.43 7.40
CA GLN A 453 -14.77 -6.84 8.18
C GLN A 453 -14.86 -5.32 8.12
N ILE A 454 -15.15 -4.71 9.28
CA ILE A 454 -15.25 -3.26 9.43
C ILE A 454 -14.48 -2.90 10.69
N PHE A 455 -13.51 -1.95 10.59
CA PHE A 455 -12.77 -1.49 11.77
C PHE A 455 -13.21 -0.09 12.18
N THR A 456 -12.97 0.23 13.44
CA THR A 456 -13.15 1.60 13.93
C THR A 456 -11.86 2.39 13.74
N THR A 457 -12.03 3.70 13.58
CA THR A 457 -10.96 4.69 13.73
C THR A 457 -11.43 5.81 14.65
N GLU A 458 -10.59 6.78 14.93
CA GLU A 458 -10.95 7.95 15.72
C GLU A 458 -10.87 9.22 14.87
N LEU A 459 -11.96 9.96 14.81
CA LEU A 459 -12.07 11.24 14.11
C LEU A 459 -12.64 12.29 15.06
N LYS A 460 -11.93 13.40 15.25
CA LYS A 460 -12.32 14.50 16.18
C LYS A 460 -12.69 13.98 17.57
N GLY A 461 -11.91 13.02 18.08
CA GLY A 461 -12.12 12.42 19.42
C GLY A 461 -13.32 11.48 19.54
N LYS A 462 -13.93 11.06 18.44
CA LYS A 462 -15.06 10.13 18.37
C LYS A 462 -14.68 8.81 17.69
N LYS A 463 -15.14 7.67 18.22
CA LYS A 463 -15.02 6.37 17.54
C LYS A 463 -16.04 6.28 16.42
N VAL A 464 -15.54 5.99 15.21
CA VAL A 464 -16.34 5.86 14.00
C VAL A 464 -16.02 4.55 13.29
N LEU A 465 -17.01 3.97 12.60
CA LEU A 465 -16.80 2.87 11.69
C LEU A 465 -16.26 3.42 10.39
N ARG A 466 -15.27 2.74 9.82
CA ARG A 466 -14.66 3.09 8.52
C ARG A 466 -14.88 1.97 7.53
N MET A 467 -15.48 2.27 6.40
CA MET A 467 -15.61 1.36 5.27
C MET A 467 -14.76 1.85 4.10
N CYS A 468 -13.86 0.98 3.61
CA CYS A 468 -13.08 1.16 2.39
C CYS A 468 -13.60 0.18 1.33
N THR A 469 -14.13 0.69 0.24
CA THR A 469 -14.91 -0.05 -0.76
C THR A 469 -14.15 -0.29 -2.08
N ILE A 470 -12.83 -0.30 -2.04
CA ILE A 470 -11.99 -0.37 -3.26
C ILE A 470 -11.89 -1.78 -3.88
N ASN A 471 -12.50 -2.78 -3.28
CA ASN A 471 -12.50 -4.13 -3.84
C ASN A 471 -13.42 -4.19 -5.07
N PRO A 472 -12.91 -4.56 -6.26
CA PRO A 472 -13.70 -4.57 -7.50
C PRO A 472 -14.83 -5.60 -7.49
N GLU A 473 -14.77 -6.61 -6.62
CA GLU A 473 -15.78 -7.64 -6.48
C GLU A 473 -16.90 -7.28 -5.50
N THR A 474 -16.78 -6.13 -4.80
CA THR A 474 -17.85 -5.61 -3.93
C THR A 474 -19.03 -5.18 -4.78
N THR A 475 -20.20 -5.74 -4.52
CA THR A 475 -21.45 -5.40 -5.23
C THR A 475 -22.33 -4.50 -4.37
N GLU A 476 -23.31 -3.83 -5.00
CA GLU A 476 -24.36 -3.11 -4.27
C GLU A 476 -25.04 -4.02 -3.22
N LYS A 477 -25.28 -5.29 -3.57
CA LYS A 477 -25.86 -6.27 -2.65
C LYS A 477 -24.99 -6.47 -1.41
N ASP A 478 -23.65 -6.54 -1.57
CA ASP A 478 -22.73 -6.66 -0.44
C ASP A 478 -22.81 -5.43 0.49
N ILE A 479 -23.00 -4.24 -0.07
CA ILE A 479 -23.20 -3.00 0.70
C ILE A 479 -24.54 -3.06 1.44
N TYR A 480 -25.66 -3.37 0.78
CA TYR A 480 -26.98 -3.48 1.41
C TYR A 480 -26.99 -4.52 2.53
N GLU A 481 -26.48 -5.72 2.30
CA GLU A 481 -26.45 -6.78 3.31
C GLU A 481 -25.55 -6.41 4.50
N THR A 482 -24.44 -5.70 4.25
CA THR A 482 -23.55 -5.23 5.31
C THR A 482 -24.21 -4.16 6.18
N THR A 483 -24.90 -3.20 5.56
CA THR A 483 -25.66 -2.17 6.31
C THR A 483 -26.83 -2.74 7.08
N GLU A 484 -27.52 -3.77 6.54
CA GLU A 484 -28.52 -4.52 7.28
C GLU A 484 -27.92 -5.24 8.50
N MET A 485 -26.75 -5.87 8.34
CA MET A 485 -26.07 -6.54 9.46
C MET A 485 -25.70 -5.53 10.57
N LEU A 486 -25.17 -4.36 10.19
CA LEU A 486 -24.92 -3.26 11.13
C LEU A 486 -26.19 -2.82 11.87
N ASN A 487 -27.31 -2.69 11.13
CA ASN A 487 -28.60 -2.33 11.71
C ASN A 487 -29.15 -3.41 12.67
N LYS A 488 -28.96 -4.68 12.38
CA LYS A 488 -29.34 -5.78 13.29
C LYS A 488 -28.50 -5.78 14.56
N THR A 489 -27.20 -5.57 14.43
CA THR A 489 -26.25 -5.56 15.55
C THR A 489 -26.51 -4.42 16.49
N LYS A 490 -26.81 -3.19 16.00
CA LYS A 490 -27.09 -2.03 16.87
C LYS A 490 -28.32 -2.23 17.77
N VAL A 491 -29.34 -3.01 17.33
CA VAL A 491 -30.57 -3.27 18.10
C VAL A 491 -30.28 -3.94 19.44
N ILE A 492 -29.25 -4.79 19.49
CA ILE A 492 -28.83 -5.48 20.73
C ILE A 492 -28.48 -4.47 21.82
N TYR A 493 -27.86 -3.35 21.44
CA TYR A 493 -27.46 -2.27 22.38
C TYR A 493 -28.58 -1.31 22.73
N ASN A 494 -29.63 -1.24 21.91
CA ASN A 494 -30.83 -0.47 22.24
C ASN A 494 -31.70 -1.16 23.31
N LEU A 495 -31.72 -2.51 23.33
CA LEU A 495 -32.57 -3.31 24.21
C LEU A 495 -31.91 -3.62 25.57
N SER A 496 -30.59 -3.60 25.69
CA SER A 496 -29.86 -4.04 26.89
C SER A 496 -29.84 -3.03 28.04
N LYS A 497 -30.56 -1.91 27.94
CA LYS A 497 -30.67 -0.86 28.99
C LYS A 497 -32.15 -0.52 29.33
N GLU A 498 -33.14 -1.37 29.01
CA GLU A 498 -34.45 -1.43 29.65
C GLU A 498 -34.40 -2.44 30.82
#